data_c4f58a9f16d94c1bc0ad48c296a194f0
#
_entry.id   c4f58a9f16d94c1bc0ad48c296a194f0
#
_cell.length_a   1.000
_cell.length_b   1.000
_cell.length_c   1.000
_cell.angle_alpha   90.00
_cell.angle_beta   90.00
_cell.angle_gamma   90.00
#
_symmetry.space_group_name_H-M   'P 1'
#
loop_
_entity.id
_entity.type
_entity.pdbx_description
1 polymer ?
#
loop_
_entity_poly.entity_id
_entity_poly.type
_entity_poly.pdbx_seq_one_letter_code
_entity_poly.pdbx_strand_id
1 'polypeptide(L)'
;PVLSRGLGDVYKRQVIGNVILGQDVGIWFGSVLRGDNDLIKIGNETNIQENTIIHVDPNTPVTIGNNCTIGHNAIIHGCTIGNNSLVGMGATILNNAKIGNNCLVGAGALVTENKEFPDGMLIIGSPAKAVRELSPEMIKDMTRSSKHYVDNFKKFIKELEEIK
;
A
#
# COMPACT_ATOMS: atom_id res chain seq x y z
N PRO A 1 -5.47 1.37 18.80
CA PRO A 1 -4.64 0.56 17.92
C PRO A 1 -5.27 -0.82 17.80
N VAL A 2 -5.67 -1.20 16.60
CA VAL A 2 -6.08 -2.57 16.35
C VAL A 2 -4.81 -3.41 16.31
N LEU A 3 -4.43 -3.91 17.47
CA LEU A 3 -3.50 -5.03 17.53
C LEU A 3 -4.19 -6.18 16.78
N SER A 4 -3.65 -6.60 15.66
CA SER A 4 -4.14 -7.75 14.92
C SER A 4 -3.97 -8.99 15.79
N ARG A 5 -4.96 -9.26 16.64
CA ARG A 5 -5.01 -10.54 17.36
C ARG A 5 -5.35 -11.62 16.36
N GLY A 6 -4.31 -12.34 15.92
CA GLY A 6 -4.46 -13.73 15.57
C GLY A 6 -5.48 -14.11 14.49
N LEU A 7 -5.49 -13.45 13.35
CA LEU A 7 -5.97 -14.06 12.11
C LEU A 7 -4.75 -14.65 11.35
N GLY A 8 -3.81 -15.20 12.12
CA GLY A 8 -2.46 -15.47 11.66
C GLY A 8 -2.35 -16.54 10.59
N ASP A 9 -3.06 -17.64 10.66
CA ASP A 9 -2.60 -18.81 9.94
C ASP A 9 -3.38 -19.20 8.70
N VAL A 10 -4.67 -18.98 8.64
CA VAL A 10 -5.47 -19.38 7.47
C VAL A 10 -5.08 -18.59 6.23
N TYR A 11 -4.70 -17.32 6.38
CA TYR A 11 -4.41 -16.42 5.25
C TYR A 11 -2.94 -16.06 5.09
N LYS A 12 -2.04 -16.58 5.93
CA LYS A 12 -0.58 -16.33 5.88
C LYS A 12 -0.18 -14.86 5.80
N ARG A 13 -0.98 -13.93 6.34
CA ARG A 13 -0.62 -12.52 6.46
C ARG A 13 -0.07 -12.23 7.85
N GLN A 14 0.92 -11.34 7.94
CA GLN A 14 1.58 -11.00 9.20
C GLN A 14 1.59 -9.48 9.42
N VAL A 15 1.16 -9.05 10.59
CA VAL A 15 1.25 -7.65 11.03
C VAL A 15 1.97 -7.65 12.37
N ILE A 16 3.18 -7.09 12.40
CA ILE A 16 4.13 -7.25 13.49
C ILE A 16 4.65 -5.87 13.92
N GLY A 17 4.78 -5.65 15.22
CA GLY A 17 5.41 -4.46 15.79
C GLY A 17 4.49 -3.23 15.79
N ASN A 18 5.07 -2.05 15.58
CA ASN A 18 4.40 -0.76 15.67
C ASN A 18 3.63 -0.45 14.38
N VAL A 19 2.41 -0.94 14.26
CA VAL A 19 1.54 -0.78 13.09
C VAL A 19 0.21 -0.16 13.48
N ILE A 20 -0.18 0.94 12.83
CA ILE A 20 -1.47 1.60 12.99
C ILE A 20 -2.24 1.47 11.68
N LEU A 21 -3.40 0.84 11.75
CA LEU A 21 -4.32 0.68 10.62
C LEU A 21 -5.54 1.58 10.82
N GLY A 22 -5.93 2.30 9.77
CA GLY A 22 -7.16 3.06 9.71
C GLY A 22 -8.40 2.16 9.59
N GLN A 23 -9.55 2.80 9.43
CA GLN A 23 -10.81 2.10 9.23
C GLN A 23 -10.85 1.45 7.84
N ASP A 24 -11.45 0.28 7.75
CA ASP A 24 -11.66 -0.47 6.51
C ASP A 24 -10.38 -0.72 5.69
N VAL A 25 -9.24 -0.90 6.36
CA VAL A 25 -7.98 -1.32 5.71
C VAL A 25 -8.04 -2.81 5.39
N GLY A 26 -7.81 -3.15 4.11
CA GLY A 26 -7.70 -4.53 3.65
C GLY A 26 -6.25 -5.00 3.57
N ILE A 27 -5.86 -6.01 4.35
CA ILE A 27 -4.55 -6.69 4.23
C ILE A 27 -4.79 -8.06 3.61
N TRP A 28 -4.27 -8.31 2.42
CA TRP A 28 -4.52 -9.51 1.65
C TRP A 28 -3.48 -10.61 1.91
N PHE A 29 -3.71 -11.79 1.34
CA PHE A 29 -2.99 -13.03 1.63
C PHE A 29 -1.47 -12.91 1.41
N GLY A 30 -0.69 -13.47 2.31
CA GLY A 30 0.77 -13.49 2.20
C GLY A 30 1.47 -12.16 2.44
N SER A 31 0.74 -11.07 2.68
CA SER A 31 1.36 -9.76 2.96
C SER A 31 1.99 -9.73 4.35
N VAL A 32 3.13 -9.04 4.45
CA VAL A 32 3.88 -8.85 5.70
C VAL A 32 4.09 -7.37 5.97
N LEU A 33 3.58 -6.89 7.10
CA LEU A 33 3.80 -5.54 7.63
C LEU A 33 4.64 -5.67 8.90
N ARG A 34 5.92 -5.28 8.85
CA ARG A 34 6.84 -5.42 9.99
C ARG A 34 7.37 -4.07 10.44
N GLY A 35 6.72 -3.52 11.49
CA GLY A 35 7.07 -2.26 12.14
C GLY A 35 7.93 -2.49 13.40
N ASP A 36 9.06 -3.18 13.25
CA ASP A 36 9.95 -3.54 14.35
C ASP A 36 10.97 -2.43 14.66
N ASN A 37 11.31 -1.59 13.70
CA ASN A 37 12.29 -0.51 13.86
C ASN A 37 11.65 0.88 13.96
N ASP A 38 10.45 1.08 13.37
CA ASP A 38 9.71 2.34 13.36
C ASP A 38 8.21 2.10 13.10
N LEU A 39 7.45 3.18 12.98
CA LEU A 39 6.01 3.16 12.76
C LEU A 39 5.64 2.83 11.31
N ILE A 40 4.69 1.92 11.12
CA ILE A 40 3.92 1.78 9.88
C ILE A 40 2.51 2.33 10.15
N LYS A 41 2.11 3.37 9.41
CA LYS A 41 0.77 3.96 9.49
C LYS A 41 0.07 3.87 8.14
N ILE A 42 -1.12 3.26 8.12
CA ILE A 42 -1.94 3.09 6.94
C ILE A 42 -3.29 3.76 7.15
N GLY A 43 -3.67 4.65 6.23
CA GLY A 43 -4.93 5.40 6.26
C GLY A 43 -6.15 4.56 5.94
N ASN A 44 -7.33 5.18 6.08
CA ASN A 44 -8.62 4.52 5.89
C ASN A 44 -8.82 4.01 4.46
N GLU A 45 -9.60 2.94 4.30
CA GLU A 45 -10.03 2.39 3.01
C GLU A 45 -8.87 2.05 2.04
N THR A 46 -7.67 1.84 2.58
CA THR A 46 -6.46 1.45 1.83
C THR A 46 -6.36 -0.07 1.77
N ASN A 47 -5.99 -0.60 0.60
CA ASN A 47 -5.77 -2.04 0.44
C ASN A 47 -4.30 -2.35 0.16
N ILE A 48 -3.80 -3.38 0.84
CA ILE A 48 -2.46 -3.95 0.70
C ILE A 48 -2.66 -5.34 0.09
N GLN A 49 -2.36 -5.48 -1.20
CA GLN A 49 -2.64 -6.69 -1.95
C GLN A 49 -1.63 -7.81 -1.66
N GLU A 50 -1.91 -9.00 -2.18
CA GLU A 50 -1.20 -10.24 -1.84
C GLU A 50 0.31 -10.14 -2.00
N ASN A 51 1.02 -10.75 -1.05
CA ASN A 51 2.49 -10.84 -1.02
C ASN A 51 3.23 -9.50 -0.96
N THR A 52 2.53 -8.41 -0.62
CA THR A 52 3.16 -7.11 -0.41
C THR A 52 3.99 -7.11 0.88
N ILE A 53 5.19 -6.56 0.81
CA ILE A 53 6.06 -6.40 1.97
C ILE A 53 6.15 -4.92 2.35
N ILE A 54 5.84 -4.60 3.60
CA ILE A 54 6.01 -3.26 4.17
C ILE A 54 6.96 -3.34 5.35
N HIS A 55 8.07 -2.59 5.29
CA HIS A 55 9.07 -2.59 6.33
C HIS A 55 9.64 -1.18 6.58
N VAL A 56 10.31 -1.02 7.70
CA VAL A 56 10.86 0.25 8.19
C VAL A 56 12.26 0.05 8.75
N ASP A 57 13.14 1.02 8.53
CA ASP A 57 14.40 1.15 9.24
C ASP A 57 14.27 2.18 10.38
N PRO A 58 15.23 2.25 11.31
CA PRO A 58 15.21 3.29 12.35
C PRO A 58 15.14 4.70 11.75
N ASN A 59 14.22 5.54 12.25
CA ASN A 59 13.93 6.90 11.80
C ASN A 59 13.44 7.01 10.34
N THR A 60 12.91 5.93 9.77
CA THR A 60 12.32 5.92 8.44
C THR A 60 10.95 5.24 8.46
N PRO A 61 9.93 5.89 9.04
CA PRO A 61 8.58 5.34 9.12
C PRO A 61 7.95 5.19 7.74
N VAL A 62 6.99 4.28 7.63
CA VAL A 62 6.09 4.21 6.49
C VAL A 62 4.79 4.91 6.82
N THR A 63 4.38 5.84 5.95
CA THR A 63 3.05 6.45 6.00
C THR A 63 2.35 6.27 4.66
N ILE A 64 1.21 5.59 4.66
CA ILE A 64 0.34 5.45 3.48
C ILE A 64 -0.98 6.16 3.78
N GLY A 65 -1.41 7.03 2.88
CA GLY A 65 -2.63 7.81 2.99
C GLY A 65 -3.91 6.98 2.91
N ASN A 66 -5.04 7.69 2.81
CA ASN A 66 -6.35 7.07 2.66
C ASN A 66 -6.63 6.69 1.21
N ASN A 67 -7.51 5.73 1.00
CA ASN A 67 -7.99 5.29 -0.32
C ASN A 67 -6.87 4.86 -1.27
N CYS A 68 -5.77 4.33 -0.75
CA CYS A 68 -4.66 3.86 -1.56
C CYS A 68 -4.83 2.41 -1.98
N THR A 69 -4.25 2.06 -3.12
CA THR A 69 -4.11 0.68 -3.56
C THR A 69 -2.63 0.34 -3.67
N ILE A 70 -2.17 -0.63 -2.90
CA ILE A 70 -0.81 -1.16 -2.98
C ILE A 70 -0.89 -2.53 -3.66
N GLY A 71 -0.41 -2.59 -4.90
CA GLY A 71 -0.54 -3.74 -5.78
C GLY A 71 0.24 -4.97 -5.32
N HIS A 72 -0.16 -6.13 -5.82
CA HIS A 72 0.45 -7.43 -5.49
C HIS A 72 1.98 -7.42 -5.61
N ASN A 73 2.68 -8.08 -4.70
CA ASN A 73 4.14 -8.21 -4.67
C ASN A 73 4.91 -6.88 -4.60
N ALA A 74 4.27 -5.78 -4.21
CA ALA A 74 4.98 -4.51 -4.02
C ALA A 74 5.89 -4.56 -2.77
N ILE A 75 6.98 -3.79 -2.81
CA ILE A 75 7.87 -3.56 -1.66
C ILE A 75 7.81 -2.09 -1.28
N ILE A 76 7.37 -1.82 -0.06
CA ILE A 76 7.20 -0.48 0.50
C ILE A 76 8.13 -0.36 1.70
N HIS A 77 9.15 0.48 1.59
CA HIS A 77 10.18 0.56 2.61
C HIS A 77 10.47 2.00 2.99
N GLY A 78 10.22 2.36 4.27
CA GLY A 78 10.60 3.64 4.87
C GLY A 78 10.12 4.89 4.11
N CYS A 79 8.93 4.92 3.52
CA CYS A 79 8.51 5.96 2.59
C CYS A 79 7.13 6.55 2.92
N THR A 80 6.78 7.62 2.24
CA THR A 80 5.46 8.27 2.34
C THR A 80 4.71 8.16 1.01
N ILE A 81 3.44 7.75 1.07
CA ILE A 81 2.51 7.68 -0.06
C ILE A 81 1.27 8.50 0.29
N GLY A 82 0.96 9.49 -0.53
CA GLY A 82 -0.19 10.38 -0.38
C GLY A 82 -1.53 9.68 -0.66
N ASN A 83 -2.62 10.37 -0.34
CA ASN A 83 -3.97 9.84 -0.47
C ASN A 83 -4.34 9.52 -1.93
N ASN A 84 -5.27 8.61 -2.13
CA ASN A 84 -5.84 8.21 -3.42
C ASN A 84 -4.78 7.76 -4.45
N SER A 85 -3.61 7.30 -4.00
CA SER A 85 -2.53 6.88 -4.88
C SER A 85 -2.55 5.37 -5.11
N LEU A 86 -2.12 4.94 -6.28
CA LEU A 86 -2.01 3.55 -6.65
C LEU A 86 -0.54 3.19 -6.90
N VAL A 87 -0.07 2.17 -6.21
CA VAL A 87 1.23 1.54 -6.46
C VAL A 87 1.00 0.25 -7.23
N GLY A 88 1.56 0.17 -8.43
CA GLY A 88 1.39 -0.98 -9.32
C GLY A 88 2.09 -2.23 -8.80
N MET A 89 1.66 -3.38 -9.33
CA MET A 89 2.17 -4.71 -8.97
C MET A 89 3.69 -4.79 -9.12
N GLY A 90 4.36 -5.35 -8.12
CA GLY A 90 5.82 -5.55 -8.14
C GLY A 90 6.66 -4.27 -8.07
N ALA A 91 6.05 -3.10 -7.85
CA ALA A 91 6.81 -1.87 -7.68
C ALA A 91 7.57 -1.87 -6.34
N THR A 92 8.74 -1.23 -6.33
CA THR A 92 9.58 -1.05 -5.14
C THR A 92 9.74 0.43 -4.83
N ILE A 93 9.44 0.84 -3.60
CA ILE A 93 9.60 2.22 -3.13
C ILE A 93 10.51 2.20 -1.91
N LEU A 94 11.64 2.93 -1.99
CA LEU A 94 12.72 2.89 -1.00
C LEU A 94 12.68 4.06 -0.01
N ASN A 95 13.60 4.04 0.96
CA ASN A 95 13.65 4.94 2.11
C ASN A 95 13.57 6.42 1.74
N ASN A 96 12.78 7.15 2.52
CA ASN A 96 12.57 8.59 2.40
C ASN A 96 11.98 9.04 1.06
N ALA A 97 11.52 8.11 0.22
CA ALA A 97 10.76 8.49 -0.97
C ALA A 97 9.39 9.06 -0.59
N LYS A 98 8.94 10.07 -1.34
CA LYS A 98 7.64 10.70 -1.15
C LYS A 98 6.85 10.69 -2.45
N ILE A 99 5.74 10.00 -2.43
CA ILE A 99 4.75 9.99 -3.51
C ILE A 99 3.62 10.91 -3.08
N GLY A 100 3.27 11.88 -3.93
CA GLY A 100 2.16 12.80 -3.68
C GLY A 100 0.80 12.12 -3.69
N ASN A 101 -0.24 12.94 -3.53
CA ASN A 101 -1.63 12.47 -3.63
C ASN A 101 -2.00 12.19 -5.09
N ASN A 102 -2.97 11.32 -5.31
CA ASN A 102 -3.51 11.02 -6.65
C ASN A 102 -2.43 10.56 -7.65
N CYS A 103 -1.37 9.92 -7.20
CA CYS A 103 -0.29 9.42 -8.05
C CYS A 103 -0.52 7.97 -8.47
N LEU A 104 -0.03 7.62 -9.65
CA LEU A 104 0.04 6.24 -10.13
C LEU A 104 1.51 5.85 -10.32
N VAL A 105 2.00 4.96 -9.46
CA VAL A 105 3.29 4.30 -9.64
C VAL A 105 3.06 3.05 -10.48
N GLY A 106 3.69 2.96 -11.65
CA GLY A 106 3.49 1.85 -12.57
C GLY A 106 4.03 0.51 -12.04
N ALA A 107 3.50 -0.58 -12.59
CA ALA A 107 3.95 -1.92 -12.22
C ALA A 107 5.46 -2.10 -12.49
N GLY A 108 6.17 -2.76 -11.58
CA GLY A 108 7.61 -2.99 -11.66
C GLY A 108 8.48 -1.74 -11.55
N ALA A 109 7.92 -0.58 -11.24
CA ALA A 109 8.71 0.66 -11.07
C ALA A 109 9.63 0.59 -9.85
N LEU A 110 10.84 1.16 -9.97
CA LEU A 110 11.79 1.32 -8.86
C LEU A 110 11.91 2.79 -8.47
N VAL A 111 11.24 3.19 -7.40
CA VAL A 111 11.40 4.50 -6.78
C VAL A 111 12.57 4.43 -5.81
N THR A 112 13.68 5.07 -6.17
CA THR A 112 14.88 5.08 -5.36
C THR A 112 14.76 6.02 -4.16
N GLU A 113 15.69 5.87 -3.21
CA GLU A 113 15.71 6.65 -1.98
C GLU A 113 15.67 8.15 -2.21
N ASN A 114 15.03 8.87 -1.28
CA ASN A 114 14.96 10.33 -1.24
C ASN A 114 14.32 10.98 -2.49
N LYS A 115 13.60 10.23 -3.31
CA LYS A 115 12.86 10.78 -4.46
C LYS A 115 11.53 11.33 -4.01
N GLU A 116 11.21 12.53 -4.51
CA GLU A 116 9.94 13.19 -4.24
C GLU A 116 9.20 13.42 -5.57
N PHE A 117 7.93 13.08 -5.58
CA PHE A 117 7.03 13.26 -6.73
C PHE A 117 5.82 14.08 -6.29
N PRO A 118 5.46 15.16 -7.03
CA PRO A 118 4.29 15.97 -6.72
C PRO A 118 2.98 15.18 -6.94
N ASP A 119 1.88 15.79 -6.53
CA ASP A 119 0.54 15.22 -6.70
C ASP A 119 0.19 14.99 -8.17
N GLY A 120 -0.65 13.99 -8.43
CA GLY A 120 -1.28 13.76 -9.73
C GLY A 120 -0.37 13.17 -10.81
N MET A 121 0.77 12.60 -10.48
CA MET A 121 1.75 12.14 -11.46
C MET A 121 1.63 10.65 -11.81
N LEU A 122 1.88 10.35 -13.10
CA LEU A 122 2.25 9.00 -13.55
C LEU A 122 3.76 8.82 -13.37
N ILE A 123 4.15 7.83 -12.57
CA ILE A 123 5.54 7.55 -12.16
C ILE A 123 5.90 6.15 -12.64
N ILE A 124 6.83 6.02 -13.59
CA ILE A 124 7.19 4.73 -14.20
C ILE A 124 8.68 4.59 -14.45
N GLY A 125 9.13 3.35 -14.54
CA GLY A 125 10.51 2.99 -14.93
C GLY A 125 11.37 2.49 -13.77
N SER A 126 12.60 2.10 -14.10
CA SER A 126 13.62 1.65 -13.15
C SER A 126 14.98 2.22 -13.58
N PRO A 127 15.46 3.30 -12.93
CA PRO A 127 14.81 4.08 -11.86
C PRO A 127 13.57 4.85 -12.35
N ALA A 128 12.59 5.01 -11.47
CA ALA A 128 11.31 5.64 -11.79
C ALA A 128 11.41 7.15 -11.98
N LYS A 129 10.61 7.67 -12.91
CA LYS A 129 10.48 9.11 -13.19
C LYS A 129 9.00 9.47 -13.34
N ALA A 130 8.65 10.70 -12.97
CA ALA A 130 7.37 11.28 -13.35
C ALA A 130 7.40 11.60 -14.84
N VAL A 131 6.44 11.05 -15.58
CA VAL A 131 6.41 11.16 -17.05
C VAL A 131 5.32 12.09 -17.55
N ARG A 132 4.22 12.21 -16.81
CA ARG A 132 3.12 13.14 -17.12
C ARG A 132 2.15 13.23 -15.94
N GLU A 133 1.28 14.23 -15.97
CA GLU A 133 0.13 14.30 -15.09
C GLU A 133 -0.94 13.26 -15.47
N LEU A 134 -1.68 12.81 -14.47
CA LEU A 134 -2.84 11.95 -14.66
C LEU A 134 -4.08 12.78 -15.03
N SER A 135 -4.92 12.24 -15.89
CA SER A 135 -6.21 12.86 -16.16
C SER A 135 -7.16 12.69 -14.96
N PRO A 136 -8.12 13.62 -14.78
CA PRO A 136 -9.15 13.48 -13.75
C PRO A 136 -9.90 12.15 -13.79
N GLU A 137 -10.08 11.60 -14.98
CA GLU A 137 -10.73 10.31 -15.20
C GLU A 137 -9.90 9.15 -14.64
N MET A 138 -8.59 9.14 -14.88
CA MET A 138 -7.67 8.14 -14.32
C MET A 138 -7.66 8.20 -12.79
N ILE A 139 -7.64 9.39 -12.20
CA ILE A 139 -7.69 9.57 -10.74
C ILE A 139 -9.00 9.00 -10.18
N LYS A 140 -10.12 9.26 -10.86
CA LYS A 140 -11.43 8.72 -10.47
C LYS A 140 -11.46 7.19 -10.52
N ASP A 141 -10.83 6.59 -11.52
CA ASP A 141 -10.78 5.13 -11.66
C ASP A 141 -9.92 4.49 -10.56
N MET A 142 -8.81 5.12 -10.16
CA MET A 142 -8.01 4.67 -9.01
C MET A 142 -8.82 4.69 -7.71
N THR A 143 -9.58 5.76 -7.45
CA THR A 143 -10.47 5.85 -6.28
C THR A 143 -11.56 4.77 -6.29
N ARG A 144 -12.11 4.46 -7.48
CA ARG A 144 -13.08 3.37 -7.62
C ARG A 144 -12.46 2.02 -7.32
N SER A 145 -11.19 1.80 -7.69
CA SER A 145 -10.46 0.58 -7.39
C SER A 145 -10.33 0.34 -5.89
N SER A 146 -9.92 1.35 -5.10
CA SER A 146 -9.78 1.19 -3.65
C SER A 146 -11.12 0.82 -2.98
N LYS A 147 -12.20 1.48 -3.39
CA LYS A 147 -13.54 1.18 -2.88
C LYS A 147 -14.00 -0.25 -3.23
N HIS A 148 -13.72 -0.71 -4.44
CA HIS A 148 -14.00 -2.09 -4.84
C HIS A 148 -13.32 -3.12 -3.92
N TYR A 149 -12.07 -2.85 -3.49
CA TYR A 149 -11.36 -3.71 -2.55
C TYR A 149 -11.95 -3.69 -1.14
N VAL A 150 -12.51 -2.56 -0.70
CA VAL A 150 -13.26 -2.49 0.56
C VAL A 150 -14.51 -3.39 0.49
N ASP A 151 -15.27 -3.32 -0.60
CA ASP A 151 -16.44 -4.16 -0.79
C ASP A 151 -16.06 -5.65 -0.88
N ASN A 152 -14.97 -5.97 -1.58
CA ASN A 152 -14.45 -7.33 -1.71
C ASN A 152 -14.06 -7.94 -0.36
N PHE A 153 -13.26 -7.26 0.46
CA PHE A 153 -12.86 -7.87 1.73
C PHE A 153 -14.04 -8.06 2.68
N LYS A 154 -15.05 -7.15 2.65
CA LYS A 154 -16.29 -7.32 3.43
C LYS A 154 -17.09 -8.55 2.96
N LYS A 155 -17.07 -8.84 1.65
CA LYS A 155 -17.64 -10.06 1.09
C LYS A 155 -16.85 -11.29 1.53
N PHE A 156 -15.52 -11.27 1.40
CA PHE A 156 -14.65 -12.38 1.82
C PHE A 156 -14.82 -12.76 3.29
N ILE A 157 -14.92 -11.80 4.20
CA ILE A 157 -15.15 -12.07 5.63
C ILE A 157 -16.43 -12.88 5.86
N LYS A 158 -17.46 -12.71 5.01
CA LYS A 158 -18.75 -13.38 5.16
C LYS A 158 -18.83 -14.73 4.45
N GLU A 159 -18.13 -14.89 3.34
CA GLU A 159 -18.34 -15.97 2.38
C GLU A 159 -17.16 -16.94 2.26
N LEU A 160 -15.98 -16.57 2.79
CA LEU A 160 -14.79 -17.41 2.65
C LEU A 160 -14.84 -18.60 3.62
N GLU A 161 -14.83 -19.81 3.07
CA GLU A 161 -14.76 -21.05 3.81
C GLU A 161 -13.43 -21.77 3.53
N GLU A 162 -12.87 -22.42 4.57
CA GLU A 162 -11.67 -23.25 4.41
C GLU A 162 -12.04 -24.54 3.70
N ILE A 163 -11.40 -24.84 2.58
CA ILE A 163 -11.53 -26.13 1.91
C ILE A 163 -10.69 -27.15 2.68
N LYS A 164 -11.36 -28.15 3.26
CA LYS A 164 -10.72 -29.27 3.99
C LYS A 164 -10.28 -30.35 3.03
#